data_527a0104bedd47744726f42ac64d7826
#
_entry.id   527a0104bedd47744726f42ac64d7826
#
_cell.length_a   1.000
_cell.length_b   1.000
_cell.length_c   1.000
_cell.angle_alpha   90.00
_cell.angle_beta   90.00
_cell.angle_gamma   90.00
#
_symmetry.space_group_name_H-M   'P 1'
#
loop_
_entity.id
_entity.type
_entity.pdbx_description
1 polymer ?
#
loop_
_entity_poly.entity_id
_entity_poly.type
_entity_poly.pdbx_seq_one_letter_code
_entity_poly.pdbx_strand_id
1 'polypeptide(L)'
;MVAAVEIPSIVDVAEKPIERRLTIQVAEIATDTTTIRSLDWDRDRFDIEFGLQNGTTYNSYIIRGEKLALVDTSHAKFRELYLKTLQGLIDPAQIDYLVISHTEPDHSGLVKEILALAPNVTVVATKVALQFLGELINQPFKQQAVKNGDQVDLGNGHILQFVNAPNLHWPDTMMAFDLGTSILYTCDIFGMHYCSDAVYDEDLKRITPDYRFYYECLMAPNARSVIAAMKRMDDLPQVEIVANGHGPLLRYNAKELTENYRQWSQAQTKGETNVVVCYVSDYGYCDRLSQALARGIAKTGVAVEMVDLKAIDLQELRELVGHASGLVVCTSPASNSHVETAIGAILAAASEKQVIGLYEPHGDQDSSIDLLNNRFKDLGVVNAFPAIRVRENPNEATYQTCDEAGTDLGQLLTRKQNIKQLKAIDADLDKALGRLAGGLYIISAAKGGARSAMLASWVAQASFKPLGFTVAVAKDRAIESFMQVGDRFVLNVLEDGNYSKLMQHFLKRFAPGADRFEGVKTQLSKCGAPILTDALAFMECEVMSRMECSDHWIIYAIAEEGRVSKPESLTAAHHRKVGNHY
;
A
#
# COMPACT_ATOMS: atom_id res chain seq x y z
N MET A 1 16.42 44.90 -47.14
CA MET A 1 17.34 43.98 -46.45
C MET A 1 16.88 43.94 -45.01
N VAL A 2 16.18 42.88 -44.65
CA VAL A 2 15.73 42.63 -43.28
C VAL A 2 16.76 41.65 -42.71
N ALA A 3 17.42 42.04 -41.61
CA ALA A 3 18.44 41.24 -40.94
C ALA A 3 17.76 40.05 -40.28
N ALA A 4 18.28 38.86 -40.54
CA ALA A 4 17.86 37.62 -39.86
C ALA A 4 18.36 37.69 -38.40
N VAL A 5 17.43 37.48 -37.46
CA VAL A 5 17.73 37.31 -36.06
C VAL A 5 18.15 35.85 -35.86
N GLU A 6 19.39 35.59 -35.53
CA GLU A 6 19.87 34.28 -35.10
C GLU A 6 19.25 33.92 -33.75
N ILE A 7 18.51 32.83 -33.71
CA ILE A 7 17.99 32.22 -32.50
C ILE A 7 19.16 31.41 -31.89
N PRO A 8 19.57 31.67 -30.64
CA PRO A 8 20.60 30.85 -30.00
C PRO A 8 20.13 29.41 -29.87
N SER A 9 20.97 28.45 -30.22
CA SER A 9 20.77 27.02 -30.03
C SER A 9 20.51 26.73 -28.54
N ILE A 10 19.44 26.00 -28.30
CA ILE A 10 19.07 25.46 -26.98
C ILE A 10 20.27 24.61 -26.51
N VAL A 11 20.96 25.08 -25.49
CA VAL A 11 21.94 24.29 -24.77
C VAL A 11 21.17 23.15 -24.07
N ASP A 12 21.51 21.94 -24.45
CA ASP A 12 21.06 20.72 -23.76
C ASP A 12 21.54 20.80 -22.31
N VAL A 13 20.68 21.24 -21.41
CA VAL A 13 20.93 21.14 -19.96
C VAL A 13 20.65 19.68 -19.62
N ALA A 14 21.71 18.87 -19.65
CA ALA A 14 21.66 17.56 -19.04
C ALA A 14 21.14 17.74 -17.60
N GLU A 15 19.95 17.22 -17.32
CA GLU A 15 19.39 17.17 -15.96
C GLU A 15 20.44 16.49 -15.08
N LYS A 16 21.03 17.25 -14.16
CA LYS A 16 21.83 16.66 -13.09
C LYS A 16 20.91 15.67 -12.36
N PRO A 17 21.35 14.42 -12.14
CA PRO A 17 20.57 13.50 -11.33
C PRO A 17 20.28 14.20 -10.00
N ILE A 18 19.01 14.27 -9.62
CA ILE A 18 18.57 14.81 -8.32
C ILE A 18 19.30 13.98 -7.27
N GLU A 19 20.24 14.58 -6.59
CA GLU A 19 20.97 13.93 -5.51
C GLU A 19 19.97 13.72 -4.37
N ARG A 20 19.51 12.48 -4.17
CA ARG A 20 18.56 12.14 -3.11
C ARG A 20 19.14 12.54 -1.77
N ARG A 21 18.43 13.38 -1.04
CA ARG A 21 18.87 13.85 0.28
C ARG A 21 18.62 12.76 1.32
N LEU A 22 19.69 12.12 1.74
CA LEU A 22 19.69 11.19 2.87
C LEU A 22 20.42 11.86 4.04
N THR A 23 19.74 11.99 5.18
CA THR A 23 20.32 12.58 6.38
C THR A 23 20.00 11.73 7.62
N ILE A 24 20.80 11.89 8.68
CA ILE A 24 20.54 11.23 9.96
C ILE A 24 20.25 12.30 11.00
N GLN A 25 19.25 12.07 11.80
CA GLN A 25 18.92 12.84 12.99
C GLN A 25 19.05 11.94 14.22
N VAL A 26 19.66 12.47 15.28
CA VAL A 26 19.80 11.81 16.57
C VAL A 26 19.12 12.67 17.63
N ALA A 27 18.30 12.06 18.48
CA ALA A 27 17.65 12.75 19.58
C ALA A 27 17.56 11.86 20.82
N GLU A 28 17.79 12.41 21.99
CA GLU A 28 17.44 11.80 23.26
C GLU A 28 15.92 11.95 23.48
N ILE A 29 15.20 10.85 23.65
CA ILE A 29 13.73 10.83 23.75
C ILE A 29 13.25 10.54 25.18
N ALA A 30 14.09 9.91 25.98
CA ALA A 30 13.93 9.71 27.42
C ALA A 30 15.31 9.45 28.05
N THR A 31 15.36 9.32 29.37
CA THR A 31 16.59 8.95 30.10
C THR A 31 17.18 7.69 29.49
N ASP A 32 18.49 7.74 29.17
CA ASP A 32 19.26 6.64 28.59
C ASP A 32 18.68 6.05 27.27
N THR A 33 17.74 6.75 26.64
CA THR A 33 17.08 6.31 25.40
C THR A 33 17.25 7.33 24.28
N THR A 34 17.91 6.90 23.21
CA THR A 34 18.22 7.73 22.02
C THR A 34 17.57 7.13 20.78
N THR A 35 16.93 7.96 19.95
CA THR A 35 16.50 7.57 18.60
C THR A 35 17.53 7.97 17.56
N ILE A 36 17.72 7.08 16.57
CA ILE A 36 18.40 7.37 15.32
C ILE A 36 17.34 7.36 14.22
N ARG A 37 17.07 8.50 13.62
CA ARG A 37 16.12 8.67 12.54
C ARG A 37 16.87 8.82 11.22
N SER A 38 16.71 7.89 10.33
CA SER A 38 17.25 7.95 8.95
C SER A 38 16.22 8.66 8.07
N LEU A 39 16.46 9.91 7.69
CA LEU A 39 15.53 10.78 6.98
C LEU A 39 15.74 10.67 5.48
N ASP A 40 14.75 10.14 4.78
CA ASP A 40 14.71 9.96 3.34
C ASP A 40 13.76 10.99 2.71
N TRP A 41 14.27 12.18 2.48
CA TRP A 41 13.50 13.35 2.06
C TRP A 41 12.86 13.22 0.68
N ASP A 42 13.50 12.46 -0.20
CA ASP A 42 13.12 12.35 -1.60
C ASP A 42 12.58 10.93 -1.92
N ARG A 43 12.12 10.20 -0.90
CA ARG A 43 11.43 8.93 -1.11
C ARG A 43 10.06 9.22 -1.71
N ASP A 44 9.89 8.84 -2.97
CA ASP A 44 8.69 9.06 -3.78
C ASP A 44 7.73 7.87 -3.75
N ARG A 45 8.20 6.71 -3.28
CA ARG A 45 7.42 5.48 -3.24
C ARG A 45 7.77 4.63 -2.03
N PHE A 46 6.73 4.06 -1.47
CA PHE A 46 6.79 2.98 -0.50
C PHE A 46 6.19 1.73 -1.16
N ASP A 47 6.91 0.62 -1.09
CA ASP A 47 6.68 -0.52 -1.96
C ASP A 47 6.59 -0.15 -3.46
N ILE A 48 6.14 -1.07 -4.30
CA ILE A 48 6.00 -0.80 -5.74
C ILE A 48 4.78 0.10 -6.02
N GLU A 49 3.83 0.18 -5.10
CA GLU A 49 2.48 0.63 -5.36
C GLU A 49 2.10 1.97 -4.77
N PHE A 50 2.75 2.40 -3.67
CA PHE A 50 2.31 3.60 -2.94
C PHE A 50 3.21 4.80 -3.22
N GLY A 51 2.65 5.82 -3.86
CA GLY A 51 3.32 7.12 -4.02
C GLY A 51 3.35 7.89 -2.70
N LEU A 52 4.50 8.45 -2.35
CA LEU A 52 4.70 9.28 -1.17
C LEU A 52 4.83 10.75 -1.55
N GLN A 53 4.23 11.64 -0.74
CA GLN A 53 4.29 13.07 -0.96
C GLN A 53 5.40 13.73 -0.12
N ASN A 54 5.67 13.18 1.05
CA ASN A 54 6.48 13.81 2.09
C ASN A 54 7.70 12.97 2.49
N GLY A 55 8.19 12.07 1.62
CA GLY A 55 9.30 11.20 1.95
C GLY A 55 8.98 10.21 3.08
N THR A 56 9.99 9.69 3.75
CA THR A 56 9.84 8.80 4.90
C THR A 56 11.01 8.90 5.86
N THR A 57 10.89 8.28 7.03
CA THR A 57 12.00 8.04 7.96
C THR A 57 12.09 6.55 8.28
N TYR A 58 13.28 6.10 8.73
CA TYR A 58 13.47 4.78 9.31
C TYR A 58 14.05 4.99 10.68
N ASN A 59 13.26 4.67 11.72
CA ASN A 59 13.58 4.99 13.09
C ASN A 59 14.09 3.74 13.81
N SER A 60 15.19 3.88 14.54
CA SER A 60 15.73 2.86 15.43
C SER A 60 16.09 3.47 16.77
N TYR A 61 16.30 2.63 17.81
CA TYR A 61 16.41 3.13 19.18
C TYR A 61 17.52 2.43 19.94
N ILE A 62 18.33 3.21 20.67
CA ILE A 62 19.36 2.74 21.56
C ILE A 62 18.87 2.91 22.99
N ILE A 63 18.90 1.85 23.80
CA ILE A 63 18.52 1.84 25.22
C ILE A 63 19.73 1.41 26.01
N ARG A 64 20.17 2.28 26.94
CA ARG A 64 21.37 2.11 27.76
C ARG A 64 21.01 1.73 29.20
N GLY A 65 20.81 0.43 29.46
CA GLY A 65 20.72 -0.11 30.77
C GLY A 65 22.11 -0.54 31.31
N GLU A 66 22.16 -1.53 32.18
CA GLU A 66 23.39 -2.30 32.45
C GLU A 66 23.78 -3.12 31.21
N LYS A 67 22.78 -3.48 30.40
CA LYS A 67 22.92 -4.09 29.11
C LYS A 67 22.46 -3.09 28.04
N LEU A 68 23.16 -3.08 26.92
CA LEU A 68 22.88 -2.20 25.80
C LEU A 68 21.95 -2.90 24.80
N ALA A 69 20.82 -2.28 24.47
CA ALA A 69 19.90 -2.77 23.46
C ALA A 69 19.80 -1.80 22.26
N LEU A 70 19.73 -2.36 21.06
CA LEU A 70 19.36 -1.69 19.84
C LEU A 70 18.02 -2.25 19.35
N VAL A 71 17.01 -1.40 19.18
CA VAL A 71 15.69 -1.76 18.64
C VAL A 71 15.60 -1.32 17.20
N ASP A 72 15.44 -2.29 16.31
CA ASP A 72 15.44 -2.17 14.86
C ASP A 72 16.71 -1.54 14.27
N THR A 73 16.85 -1.54 12.96
CA THR A 73 17.98 -0.95 12.25
C THR A 73 17.48 0.10 11.25
N SER A 74 17.98 0.09 10.04
CA SER A 74 17.58 1.02 8.99
C SER A 74 17.63 0.35 7.62
N HIS A 75 17.08 1.02 6.63
CA HIS A 75 17.15 0.61 5.23
C HIS A 75 18.61 0.60 4.73
N ALA A 76 18.98 -0.42 3.94
CA ALA A 76 20.35 -0.64 3.45
C ALA A 76 20.99 0.57 2.74
N LYS A 77 20.21 1.48 2.14
CA LYS A 77 20.70 2.70 1.52
C LYS A 77 21.33 3.70 2.51
N PHE A 78 20.99 3.58 3.81
CA PHE A 78 21.59 4.39 4.87
C PHE A 78 22.84 3.77 5.49
N ARG A 79 23.29 2.62 5.01
CA ARG A 79 24.37 1.82 5.61
C ARG A 79 25.55 2.65 6.14
N GLU A 80 26.17 3.44 5.30
CA GLU A 80 27.36 4.22 5.69
C GLU A 80 27.04 5.29 6.73
N LEU A 81 25.97 6.07 6.49
CA LEU A 81 25.54 7.13 7.40
C LEU A 81 25.10 6.55 8.76
N TYR A 82 24.31 5.50 8.74
CA TYR A 82 23.77 4.87 9.93
C TYR A 82 24.87 4.25 10.80
N LEU A 83 25.75 3.42 10.20
CA LEU A 83 26.82 2.75 10.95
C LEU A 83 27.83 3.75 11.51
N LYS A 84 28.18 4.80 10.75
CA LYS A 84 29.03 5.88 11.25
C LYS A 84 28.40 6.60 12.45
N THR A 85 27.09 6.88 12.38
CA THR A 85 26.35 7.53 13.47
C THR A 85 26.29 6.62 14.70
N LEU A 86 25.94 5.35 14.51
CA LEU A 86 25.86 4.35 15.59
C LEU A 86 27.21 4.23 16.32
N GLN A 87 28.32 4.09 15.58
CA GLN A 87 29.69 4.04 16.12
C GLN A 87 30.10 5.33 16.84
N GLY A 88 29.54 6.47 16.47
CA GLY A 88 29.73 7.74 17.15
C GLY A 88 28.97 7.86 18.48
N LEU A 89 27.90 7.08 18.65
CA LEU A 89 27.04 7.10 19.83
C LEU A 89 27.37 6.01 20.87
N ILE A 90 27.79 4.85 20.39
CA ILE A 90 28.11 3.67 21.20
C ILE A 90 29.25 2.87 20.53
N ASP A 91 29.90 2.00 21.30
CA ASP A 91 30.70 0.92 20.73
C ASP A 91 29.78 -0.24 20.35
N PRO A 92 29.58 -0.55 19.06
CA PRO A 92 28.66 -1.61 18.64
C PRO A 92 29.01 -2.98 19.22
N ALA A 93 30.28 -3.26 19.53
CA ALA A 93 30.71 -4.52 20.13
C ALA A 93 30.11 -4.74 21.55
N GLN A 94 29.60 -3.69 22.19
CA GLN A 94 28.95 -3.74 23.49
C GLN A 94 27.44 -3.95 23.41
N ILE A 95 26.85 -4.06 22.22
CA ILE A 95 25.42 -4.34 22.10
C ILE A 95 25.15 -5.76 22.59
N ASP A 96 24.37 -5.88 23.67
CA ASP A 96 23.95 -7.17 24.24
C ASP A 96 22.74 -7.74 23.50
N TYR A 97 21.79 -6.87 23.15
CA TYR A 97 20.54 -7.26 22.49
C TYR A 97 20.28 -6.43 21.23
N LEU A 98 19.94 -7.12 20.15
CA LEU A 98 19.36 -6.55 18.94
C LEU A 98 17.90 -7.00 18.86
N VAL A 99 16.98 -6.12 19.20
CA VAL A 99 15.55 -6.38 19.14
C VAL A 99 15.06 -6.06 17.73
N ILE A 100 14.49 -7.05 17.04
CA ILE A 100 13.90 -6.87 15.71
C ILE A 100 12.40 -7.03 15.83
N SER A 101 11.72 -5.91 15.66
CA SER A 101 10.25 -5.83 15.75
C SER A 101 9.57 -6.42 14.54
N HIS A 102 10.23 -6.34 13.36
CA HIS A 102 9.73 -6.76 12.07
C HIS A 102 10.89 -6.97 11.08
N THR A 103 10.77 -7.94 10.17
CA THR A 103 11.89 -8.33 9.30
C THR A 103 11.89 -7.68 7.92
N GLU A 104 10.99 -6.73 7.66
CA GLU A 104 11.04 -5.96 6.41
C GLU A 104 12.39 -5.25 6.26
N PRO A 105 12.97 -5.19 5.01
CA PRO A 105 14.33 -4.70 4.80
C PRO A 105 14.60 -3.26 5.22
N ASP A 106 13.59 -2.46 5.45
CA ASP A 106 13.75 -1.08 5.91
C ASP A 106 13.90 -0.96 7.44
N HIS A 107 13.59 -2.03 8.20
CA HIS A 107 13.88 -2.17 9.63
C HIS A 107 15.03 -3.14 9.89
N SER A 108 15.10 -4.23 9.12
CA SER A 108 16.10 -5.29 9.31
C SER A 108 17.31 -5.20 8.37
N GLY A 109 17.33 -4.23 7.45
CA GLY A 109 18.29 -4.18 6.34
C GLY A 109 19.77 -4.08 6.71
N LEU A 110 20.07 -3.72 7.96
CA LEU A 110 21.45 -3.63 8.47
C LEU A 110 21.77 -4.67 9.55
N VAL A 111 20.90 -5.65 9.79
CA VAL A 111 21.12 -6.70 10.80
C VAL A 111 22.44 -7.44 10.56
N LYS A 112 22.76 -7.76 9.31
CA LYS A 112 23.99 -8.45 8.94
C LYS A 112 25.23 -7.66 9.32
N GLU A 113 25.21 -6.35 9.12
CA GLU A 113 26.27 -5.41 9.47
C GLU A 113 26.44 -5.30 10.99
N ILE A 114 25.30 -5.22 11.71
CA ILE A 114 25.33 -5.17 13.18
C ILE A 114 25.91 -6.47 13.75
N LEU A 115 25.51 -7.63 13.24
CA LEU A 115 26.10 -8.92 13.65
C LEU A 115 27.61 -9.01 13.41
N ALA A 116 28.11 -8.40 12.34
CA ALA A 116 29.55 -8.33 12.06
C ALA A 116 30.30 -7.40 13.04
N LEU A 117 29.66 -6.32 13.50
CA LEU A 117 30.25 -5.37 14.47
C LEU A 117 30.08 -5.84 15.92
N ALA A 118 29.04 -6.59 16.21
CA ALA A 118 28.65 -7.07 17.52
C ALA A 118 28.53 -8.62 17.55
N PRO A 119 29.65 -9.37 17.47
CA PRO A 119 29.61 -10.82 17.29
C PRO A 119 29.00 -11.57 18.49
N ASN A 120 28.84 -10.92 19.64
CA ASN A 120 28.25 -11.50 20.84
C ASN A 120 26.78 -11.11 21.04
N VAL A 121 26.22 -10.25 20.21
CA VAL A 121 24.84 -9.77 20.33
C VAL A 121 23.85 -10.95 20.27
N THR A 122 22.79 -10.86 21.07
CA THR A 122 21.65 -11.77 21.00
C THR A 122 20.51 -11.09 20.25
N VAL A 123 20.08 -11.66 19.13
CA VAL A 123 18.91 -11.17 18.38
C VAL A 123 17.64 -11.63 19.11
N VAL A 124 16.81 -10.67 19.49
CA VAL A 124 15.54 -10.89 20.18
C VAL A 124 14.40 -10.57 19.22
N ALA A 125 13.57 -11.54 18.90
CA ALA A 125 12.45 -11.36 17.98
C ALA A 125 11.40 -12.46 18.19
N THR A 126 10.27 -12.38 17.46
CA THR A 126 9.31 -13.49 17.42
C THR A 126 9.94 -14.73 16.76
N LYS A 127 9.38 -15.91 17.03
CA LYS A 127 9.86 -17.14 16.38
C LYS A 127 9.80 -17.06 14.85
N VAL A 128 8.78 -16.40 14.31
CA VAL A 128 8.60 -16.22 12.85
C VAL A 128 9.69 -15.29 12.31
N ALA A 129 9.93 -14.16 12.98
CA ALA A 129 10.98 -13.22 12.59
C ALA A 129 12.37 -13.88 12.63
N LEU A 130 12.69 -14.68 13.66
CA LEU A 130 13.96 -15.41 13.73
C LEU A 130 14.15 -16.40 12.60
N GLN A 131 13.08 -17.06 12.15
CA GLN A 131 13.12 -17.93 10.99
C GLN A 131 13.43 -17.14 9.71
N PHE A 132 12.72 -16.03 9.47
CA PHE A 132 12.93 -15.15 8.32
C PHE A 132 14.36 -14.56 8.32
N LEU A 133 14.83 -14.09 9.48
CA LEU A 133 16.21 -13.60 9.61
C LEU A 133 17.25 -14.68 9.31
N GLY A 134 17.00 -15.93 9.71
CA GLY A 134 17.87 -17.06 9.40
C GLY A 134 18.05 -17.26 7.88
N GLU A 135 16.97 -17.13 7.13
CA GLU A 135 16.98 -17.23 5.65
C GLU A 135 17.64 -16.01 5.00
N LEU A 136 17.38 -14.79 5.51
CA LEU A 136 17.96 -13.53 5.01
C LEU A 136 19.46 -13.41 5.24
N ILE A 137 19.90 -13.72 6.46
CA ILE A 137 21.29 -13.52 6.89
C ILE A 137 22.17 -14.67 6.38
N ASN A 138 21.61 -15.87 6.31
CA ASN A 138 22.27 -17.09 5.87
C ASN A 138 23.61 -17.39 6.60
N GLN A 139 23.65 -17.06 7.90
CA GLN A 139 24.75 -17.39 8.81
C GLN A 139 24.21 -17.56 10.23
N PRO A 140 24.85 -18.41 11.10
CA PRO A 140 24.39 -18.60 12.46
C PRO A 140 24.57 -17.33 13.30
N PHE A 141 23.63 -17.04 14.17
CA PHE A 141 23.68 -15.97 15.16
C PHE A 141 23.01 -16.41 16.48
N LYS A 142 23.35 -15.75 17.59
CA LYS A 142 22.67 -15.99 18.85
C LYS A 142 21.26 -15.41 18.79
N GLN A 143 20.28 -16.17 19.23
CA GLN A 143 18.88 -15.80 19.12
C GLN A 143 18.09 -16.10 20.38
N GLN A 144 17.11 -15.25 20.68
CA GLN A 144 16.14 -15.42 21.75
C GLN A 144 14.74 -15.18 21.19
N ALA A 145 13.95 -16.25 21.11
CA ALA A 145 12.55 -16.11 20.72
C ALA A 145 11.73 -15.57 21.88
N VAL A 146 10.86 -14.60 21.60
CA VAL A 146 9.93 -14.01 22.58
C VAL A 146 8.49 -14.11 22.10
N LYS A 147 7.56 -14.08 23.05
CA LYS A 147 6.12 -14.10 22.84
C LYS A 147 5.45 -13.03 23.70
N ASN A 148 4.15 -12.90 23.55
CA ASN A 148 3.36 -11.92 24.30
C ASN A 148 3.56 -12.05 25.83
N GLY A 149 3.94 -10.95 26.48
CA GLY A 149 4.18 -10.85 27.90
C GLY A 149 5.58 -11.26 28.37
N ASP A 150 6.42 -11.84 27.50
CA ASP A 150 7.83 -12.10 27.86
C ASP A 150 8.58 -10.80 28.11
N GLN A 151 9.61 -10.84 28.93
CA GLN A 151 10.39 -9.68 29.32
C GLN A 151 11.89 -9.92 29.16
N VAL A 152 12.61 -8.83 28.84
CA VAL A 152 14.07 -8.77 28.89
C VAL A 152 14.47 -7.62 29.80
N ASP A 153 15.17 -7.94 30.87
CA ASP A 153 15.72 -6.96 31.82
C ASP A 153 17.08 -6.45 31.32
N LEU A 154 17.15 -5.16 31.06
CA LEU A 154 18.37 -4.46 30.64
C LEU A 154 19.13 -3.84 31.82
N GLY A 155 18.59 -3.90 33.05
CA GLY A 155 19.13 -3.19 34.20
C GLY A 155 18.81 -1.69 34.21
N ASN A 156 19.22 -1.00 35.26
CA ASN A 156 19.00 0.45 35.46
C ASN A 156 17.52 0.87 35.35
N GLY A 157 16.58 -0.05 35.60
CA GLY A 157 15.15 0.20 35.51
C GLY A 157 14.52 -0.05 34.14
N HIS A 158 15.31 -0.33 33.10
CA HIS A 158 14.80 -0.66 31.76
C HIS A 158 14.43 -2.15 31.69
N ILE A 159 13.15 -2.43 31.46
CA ILE A 159 12.62 -3.79 31.25
C ILE A 159 11.76 -3.74 30.01
N LEU A 160 12.15 -4.45 28.96
CA LEU A 160 11.39 -4.56 27.73
C LEU A 160 10.36 -5.69 27.86
N GLN A 161 9.08 -5.35 27.83
CA GLN A 161 7.96 -6.30 27.75
C GLN A 161 7.45 -6.39 26.33
N PHE A 162 7.37 -7.60 25.77
CA PHE A 162 6.99 -7.82 24.39
C PHE A 162 5.47 -8.02 24.23
N VAL A 163 4.93 -7.44 23.14
CA VAL A 163 3.53 -7.53 22.76
C VAL A 163 3.46 -8.04 21.33
N ASN A 164 2.91 -9.24 21.13
CA ASN A 164 2.76 -9.79 19.78
C ASN A 164 1.72 -9.00 18.99
N ALA A 165 2.05 -8.67 17.75
CA ALA A 165 1.20 -7.95 16.82
C ALA A 165 1.22 -8.59 15.42
N PRO A 166 0.95 -9.91 15.30
CA PRO A 166 1.05 -10.59 14.02
C PRO A 166 0.10 -9.98 12.99
N ASN A 167 0.54 -9.98 11.72
CA ASN A 167 -0.16 -9.40 10.58
C ASN A 167 -0.33 -7.87 10.64
N LEU A 168 0.61 -7.16 11.32
CA LEU A 168 0.64 -5.71 11.36
C LEU A 168 2.01 -5.16 10.87
N HIS A 169 2.30 -5.16 9.53
CA HIS A 169 1.44 -5.76 8.47
C HIS A 169 1.94 -7.15 8.03
N TRP A 170 3.04 -7.66 8.57
CA TRP A 170 3.58 -9.00 8.33
C TRP A 170 3.32 -9.94 9.52
N PRO A 171 3.41 -11.29 9.32
CA PRO A 171 3.09 -12.26 10.37
C PRO A 171 4.08 -12.28 11.53
N ASP A 172 5.26 -11.71 11.35
CA ASP A 172 6.38 -11.72 12.31
C ASP A 172 6.40 -10.53 13.28
N THR A 173 5.52 -9.54 13.09
CA THR A 173 5.53 -8.26 13.81
C THR A 173 5.27 -8.40 15.30
N MET A 174 6.04 -7.65 16.10
CA MET A 174 5.84 -7.45 17.52
C MET A 174 6.11 -6.00 17.94
N MET A 175 5.63 -5.63 19.10
CA MET A 175 5.96 -4.38 19.79
C MET A 175 6.78 -4.69 21.06
N ALA A 176 7.53 -3.71 21.55
CA ALA A 176 8.22 -3.79 22.84
C ALA A 176 7.88 -2.55 23.68
N PHE A 177 7.51 -2.75 24.95
CA PHE A 177 7.23 -1.68 25.90
C PHE A 177 8.31 -1.62 26.97
N ASP A 178 8.96 -0.47 27.12
CA ASP A 178 9.92 -0.25 28.20
C ASP A 178 9.21 0.24 29.46
N LEU A 179 9.16 -0.60 30.47
CA LEU A 179 8.53 -0.29 31.76
C LEU A 179 9.19 0.89 32.48
N GLY A 180 10.48 1.14 32.21
CA GLY A 180 11.25 2.21 32.86
C GLY A 180 10.94 3.60 32.32
N THR A 181 10.72 3.72 31.02
CA THR A 181 10.50 5.01 30.34
C THR A 181 9.08 5.19 29.84
N SER A 182 8.23 4.18 29.95
CA SER A 182 6.87 4.19 29.38
C SER A 182 6.83 4.42 27.86
N ILE A 183 7.86 3.98 27.15
CA ILE A 183 7.95 4.07 25.69
C ILE A 183 7.49 2.74 25.07
N LEU A 184 6.59 2.83 24.09
CA LEU A 184 6.16 1.70 23.28
C LEU A 184 6.82 1.76 21.90
N TYR A 185 7.71 0.82 21.62
CA TYR A 185 8.35 0.63 20.31
C TYR A 185 7.43 -0.21 19.44
N THR A 186 6.92 0.37 18.37
CA THR A 186 5.80 -0.23 17.60
C THR A 186 6.17 -0.63 16.19
N CYS A 187 7.39 -0.31 15.74
CA CYS A 187 7.74 -0.47 14.33
C CYS A 187 6.70 0.21 13.43
N ASP A 188 6.12 -0.48 12.46
CA ASP A 188 5.15 0.06 11.50
C ASP A 188 3.83 0.52 12.12
N ILE A 189 3.42 -0.11 13.21
CA ILE A 189 2.13 0.21 13.83
C ILE A 189 2.17 1.66 14.32
N PHE A 190 1.14 2.44 13.98
CA PHE A 190 1.06 3.87 14.25
C PHE A 190 2.13 4.72 13.56
N GLY A 191 2.79 4.16 12.52
CA GLY A 191 3.73 4.88 11.66
C GLY A 191 3.03 5.76 10.61
N MET A 192 3.85 6.54 9.92
CA MET A 192 3.44 7.32 8.75
C MET A 192 4.65 7.64 7.87
N HIS A 193 4.47 7.63 6.56
CA HIS A 193 5.53 8.08 5.65
C HIS A 193 5.51 9.60 5.54
N TYR A 194 6.19 10.22 6.50
CA TYR A 194 6.33 11.65 6.60
C TYR A 194 7.73 12.01 7.11
N CYS A 195 8.54 12.62 6.25
CA CYS A 195 9.89 13.05 6.57
C CYS A 195 9.89 14.51 7.03
N SER A 196 10.37 14.77 8.23
CA SER A 196 10.53 16.11 8.78
C SER A 196 11.63 16.15 9.84
N ASP A 197 12.16 17.36 10.11
CA ASP A 197 13.09 17.58 11.22
C ASP A 197 12.42 17.53 12.61
N ALA A 198 11.09 17.60 12.69
CA ALA A 198 10.37 17.43 13.95
C ALA A 198 10.51 15.99 14.44
N VAL A 199 11.04 15.82 15.66
CA VAL A 199 11.17 14.49 16.30
C VAL A 199 9.80 13.94 16.69
N TYR A 200 8.89 14.81 17.10
CA TYR A 200 7.57 14.46 17.61
C TYR A 200 6.44 15.01 16.73
N ASP A 201 5.25 14.52 16.97
CA ASP A 201 3.97 14.84 16.31
C ASP A 201 3.42 16.24 16.68
N GLU A 202 4.21 17.30 16.41
CA GLU A 202 3.92 18.68 16.80
C GLU A 202 2.77 19.30 16.00
N ASP A 203 2.61 18.94 14.73
CA ASP A 203 1.58 19.47 13.82
C ASP A 203 0.62 18.37 13.36
N LEU A 204 -0.36 18.07 14.22
CA LEU A 204 -1.35 17.03 13.97
C LEU A 204 -2.07 17.21 12.62
N LYS A 205 -2.45 18.45 12.29
CA LYS A 205 -3.18 18.72 11.05
C LYS A 205 -2.38 18.38 9.80
N ARG A 206 -1.08 18.59 9.87
CA ARG A 206 -0.18 18.36 8.75
C ARG A 206 0.13 16.87 8.55
N ILE A 207 0.27 16.11 9.64
CA ILE A 207 0.62 14.69 9.59
C ILE A 207 -0.58 13.75 9.40
N THR A 208 -1.79 14.19 9.77
CA THR A 208 -3.01 13.35 9.73
C THR A 208 -3.29 12.74 8.36
N PRO A 209 -3.12 13.44 7.22
CA PRO A 209 -3.34 12.83 5.91
C PRO A 209 -2.41 11.64 5.63
N ASP A 210 -1.11 11.78 5.90
CA ASP A 210 -0.12 10.70 5.69
C ASP A 210 -0.33 9.55 6.68
N TYR A 211 -0.69 9.86 7.94
CA TYR A 211 -1.03 8.87 8.96
C TYR A 211 -2.26 8.04 8.57
N ARG A 212 -3.30 8.70 8.05
CA ARG A 212 -4.50 8.03 7.55
C ARG A 212 -4.20 7.18 6.32
N PHE A 213 -3.44 7.73 5.38
CA PHE A 213 -3.04 7.01 4.17
C PHE A 213 -2.22 5.75 4.48
N TYR A 214 -1.26 5.86 5.42
CA TYR A 214 -0.47 4.72 5.89
C TYR A 214 -1.37 3.62 6.48
N TYR A 215 -2.32 4.00 7.35
CA TYR A 215 -3.29 3.05 7.88
C TYR A 215 -4.09 2.36 6.78
N GLU A 216 -4.60 3.09 5.82
CA GLU A 216 -5.43 2.55 4.74
C GLU A 216 -4.67 1.58 3.84
N CYS A 217 -3.39 1.86 3.58
CA CYS A 217 -2.55 1.02 2.74
C CYS A 217 -2.13 -0.28 3.43
N LEU A 218 -1.71 -0.22 4.69
CA LEU A 218 -1.01 -1.32 5.37
C LEU A 218 -1.83 -2.00 6.47
N MET A 219 -2.64 -1.25 7.21
CA MET A 219 -3.28 -1.73 8.43
C MET A 219 -4.76 -2.07 8.23
N ALA A 220 -5.48 -1.34 7.40
CA ALA A 220 -6.90 -1.57 7.16
C ALA A 220 -7.23 -2.99 6.66
N PRO A 221 -6.41 -3.63 5.78
CA PRO A 221 -6.62 -5.02 5.38
C PRO A 221 -6.51 -6.02 6.54
N ASN A 222 -5.86 -5.61 7.64
CA ASN A 222 -5.62 -6.41 8.84
C ASN A 222 -6.36 -5.84 10.07
N ALA A 223 -7.51 -5.21 9.88
CA ALA A 223 -8.22 -4.46 10.93
C ALA A 223 -8.52 -5.28 12.18
N ARG A 224 -8.81 -6.58 12.09
CA ARG A 224 -8.98 -7.46 13.26
C ARG A 224 -7.68 -7.64 14.02
N SER A 225 -6.56 -7.82 13.32
CA SER A 225 -5.24 -7.89 13.94
C SER A 225 -4.88 -6.59 14.66
N VAL A 226 -5.25 -5.42 14.09
CA VAL A 226 -5.13 -4.13 14.77
C VAL A 226 -5.92 -4.12 16.08
N ILE A 227 -7.20 -4.51 16.06
CA ILE A 227 -8.05 -4.56 17.26
C ILE A 227 -7.48 -5.52 18.30
N ALA A 228 -7.00 -6.69 17.88
CA ALA A 228 -6.39 -7.68 18.78
C ALA A 228 -5.08 -7.17 19.41
N ALA A 229 -4.22 -6.50 18.64
CA ALA A 229 -3.00 -5.89 19.15
C ALA A 229 -3.31 -4.75 20.14
N MET A 230 -4.25 -3.87 19.82
CA MET A 230 -4.68 -2.78 20.71
C MET A 230 -5.29 -3.30 21.99
N LYS A 231 -6.03 -4.42 21.96
CA LYS A 231 -6.52 -5.07 23.19
C LYS A 231 -5.39 -5.57 24.09
N ARG A 232 -4.28 -6.09 23.50
CA ARG A 232 -3.08 -6.46 24.29
C ARG A 232 -2.36 -5.23 24.82
N MET A 233 -2.40 -4.11 24.09
CA MET A 233 -1.86 -2.82 24.58
C MET A 233 -2.68 -2.26 25.75
N ASP A 234 -3.99 -2.51 25.83
CA ASP A 234 -4.84 -2.07 26.94
C ASP A 234 -4.39 -2.67 28.30
N ASP A 235 -3.62 -3.79 28.29
CA ASP A 235 -3.04 -4.42 29.48
C ASP A 235 -1.69 -3.78 29.89
N LEU A 236 -1.13 -2.88 29.08
CA LEU A 236 0.11 -2.17 29.39
C LEU A 236 -0.14 -0.99 30.35
N PRO A 237 0.88 -0.57 31.11
CA PRO A 237 0.86 0.73 31.79
C PRO A 237 0.65 1.87 30.79
N GLN A 238 0.41 3.07 31.32
CA GLN A 238 0.25 4.27 30.48
C GLN A 238 1.47 4.44 29.54
N VAL A 239 1.21 4.57 28.26
CA VAL A 239 2.21 4.86 27.24
C VAL A 239 2.40 6.36 27.12
N GLU A 240 3.62 6.84 27.34
CA GLU A 240 3.97 8.26 27.23
C GLU A 240 4.45 8.63 25.82
N ILE A 241 5.15 7.72 25.14
CA ILE A 241 5.66 7.91 23.78
C ILE A 241 5.41 6.62 22.98
N VAL A 242 4.84 6.77 21.79
CA VAL A 242 4.83 5.72 20.77
C VAL A 242 6.03 5.95 19.85
N ALA A 243 7.00 5.06 19.93
CA ALA A 243 8.25 5.08 19.17
C ALA A 243 8.08 4.17 17.93
N ASN A 244 7.50 4.74 16.88
CA ASN A 244 7.19 4.05 15.63
C ASN A 244 8.41 3.93 14.68
N GLY A 245 8.30 3.07 13.66
CA GLY A 245 9.35 2.85 12.65
C GLY A 245 9.44 3.95 11.61
N HIS A 246 8.36 4.69 11.35
CA HIS A 246 8.28 5.71 10.31
C HIS A 246 7.61 6.98 10.78
N GLY A 247 8.13 8.13 10.33
CA GLY A 247 7.60 9.44 10.63
C GLY A 247 8.05 10.00 11.98
N PRO A 248 7.41 11.07 12.48
CA PRO A 248 7.63 11.57 13.83
C PRO A 248 7.07 10.61 14.89
N LEU A 249 7.73 10.60 16.05
CA LEU A 249 7.30 9.84 17.21
C LEU A 249 6.02 10.47 17.80
N LEU A 250 5.08 9.63 18.27
CA LEU A 250 3.84 10.15 18.84
C LEU A 250 4.02 10.41 20.34
N ARG A 251 3.94 11.66 20.74
CA ARG A 251 4.05 12.12 22.12
C ARG A 251 2.90 13.04 22.52
N TYR A 252 2.58 14.00 21.67
CA TYR A 252 1.60 15.03 22.00
C TYR A 252 0.16 14.61 21.67
N ASN A 253 -0.02 13.83 20.62
CA ASN A 253 -1.32 13.37 20.14
C ASN A 253 -1.43 11.82 20.11
N ALA A 254 -0.55 11.11 20.80
CA ALA A 254 -0.50 9.64 20.80
C ALA A 254 -1.87 9.01 21.10
N LYS A 255 -2.58 9.53 22.10
CA LYS A 255 -3.91 9.02 22.48
C LYS A 255 -4.95 9.20 21.38
N GLU A 256 -4.99 10.36 20.73
CA GLU A 256 -5.93 10.63 19.63
C GLU A 256 -5.60 9.75 18.41
N LEU A 257 -4.34 9.69 18.04
CA LEU A 257 -3.90 8.94 16.85
C LEU A 257 -4.08 7.42 17.04
N THR A 258 -3.77 6.88 18.21
CA THR A 258 -4.01 5.45 18.49
C THR A 258 -5.50 5.14 18.55
N GLU A 259 -6.33 6.04 19.11
CA GLU A 259 -7.78 5.86 19.12
C GLU A 259 -8.38 5.92 17.71
N ASN A 260 -7.82 6.72 16.81
CA ASN A 260 -8.20 6.73 15.40
C ASN A 260 -8.01 5.35 14.76
N TYR A 261 -6.89 4.66 15.01
CA TYR A 261 -6.70 3.28 14.54
C TYR A 261 -7.79 2.34 15.06
N ARG A 262 -8.16 2.45 16.33
CA ARG A 262 -9.24 1.65 16.93
C ARG A 262 -10.58 1.89 16.23
N GLN A 263 -10.94 3.15 16.05
CA GLN A 263 -12.21 3.53 15.40
C GLN A 263 -12.26 3.11 13.94
N TRP A 264 -11.18 3.33 13.20
CA TRP A 264 -11.11 2.94 11.79
C TRP A 264 -11.19 1.42 11.64
N SER A 265 -10.47 0.67 12.47
CA SER A 265 -10.50 -0.79 12.44
C SER A 265 -11.85 -1.36 12.86
N GLN A 266 -12.52 -0.76 13.85
CA GLN A 266 -13.87 -1.15 14.22
C GLN A 266 -14.89 -0.86 13.12
N ALA A 267 -14.75 0.27 12.43
CA ALA A 267 -15.60 0.59 11.27
C ALA A 267 -15.40 -0.42 10.14
N GLN A 268 -14.12 -0.75 9.84
CA GLN A 268 -13.75 -1.73 8.82
C GLN A 268 -14.32 -3.12 9.12
N THR A 269 -14.28 -3.58 10.37
CA THR A 269 -14.75 -4.92 10.76
C THR A 269 -16.28 -5.04 10.91
N LYS A 270 -17.02 -3.93 10.99
CA LYS A 270 -18.48 -3.92 11.10
C LYS A 270 -19.21 -3.97 9.75
N GLY A 271 -18.50 -3.99 8.63
CA GLY A 271 -19.09 -4.08 7.30
C GLY A 271 -19.95 -5.35 7.16
N GLU A 272 -21.20 -5.20 6.65
CA GLU A 272 -22.10 -6.35 6.37
C GLU A 272 -21.53 -7.29 5.30
N THR A 273 -20.59 -6.82 4.50
CA THR A 273 -19.95 -7.57 3.41
C THR A 273 -18.46 -7.65 3.69
N ASN A 274 -17.93 -8.86 3.73
CA ASN A 274 -16.52 -9.11 4.00
C ASN A 274 -15.94 -10.16 3.07
N VAL A 275 -14.64 -10.09 2.85
CA VAL A 275 -13.85 -11.06 2.09
C VAL A 275 -12.72 -11.58 2.97
N VAL A 276 -12.54 -12.88 2.98
CA VAL A 276 -11.40 -13.54 3.63
C VAL A 276 -10.36 -13.83 2.55
N VAL A 277 -9.16 -13.27 2.70
CA VAL A 277 -7.99 -13.52 1.84
C VAL A 277 -7.08 -14.51 2.54
N CYS A 278 -7.13 -15.77 2.09
CA CYS A 278 -6.33 -16.86 2.61
C CYS A 278 -5.02 -16.96 1.82
N TYR A 279 -3.90 -16.77 2.50
CA TYR A 279 -2.58 -16.84 1.88
C TYR A 279 -1.66 -17.82 2.61
N VAL A 280 -0.54 -18.14 2.02
CA VAL A 280 0.50 -18.98 2.61
C VAL A 280 1.73 -18.09 2.79
N SER A 281 2.09 -17.77 4.03
CA SER A 281 3.24 -16.93 4.29
C SER A 281 4.51 -17.58 3.76
N ASP A 282 5.14 -16.92 2.81
CA ASP A 282 6.48 -17.16 2.35
C ASP A 282 7.20 -15.83 2.28
N TYR A 283 8.47 -15.79 2.53
CA TYR A 283 9.19 -14.51 2.56
C TYR A 283 9.13 -13.83 1.18
N GLY A 284 8.13 -12.96 0.99
CA GLY A 284 8.16 -11.91 -0.01
C GLY A 284 7.10 -11.92 -1.13
N TYR A 285 6.62 -13.04 -1.68
CA TYR A 285 5.73 -12.95 -2.85
C TYR A 285 4.26 -13.17 -2.53
N CYS A 286 3.94 -14.21 -1.78
CA CYS A 286 2.56 -14.54 -1.46
C CYS A 286 1.90 -13.43 -0.66
N ASP A 287 2.61 -12.88 0.31
CA ASP A 287 2.14 -11.81 1.19
C ASP A 287 1.83 -10.55 0.38
N ARG A 288 2.74 -10.12 -0.51
CA ARG A 288 2.57 -8.93 -1.34
C ARG A 288 1.44 -9.06 -2.37
N LEU A 289 1.32 -10.23 -3.01
CA LEU A 289 0.20 -10.49 -3.94
C LEU A 289 -1.13 -10.46 -3.21
N SER A 290 -1.18 -11.01 -1.97
CA SER A 290 -2.35 -10.98 -1.11
C SER A 290 -2.73 -9.56 -0.72
N GLN A 291 -1.75 -8.74 -0.37
CA GLN A 291 -1.95 -7.33 -0.01
C GLN A 291 -2.50 -6.53 -1.20
N ALA A 292 -1.97 -6.76 -2.41
CA ALA A 292 -2.48 -6.11 -3.62
C ALA A 292 -3.95 -6.48 -3.89
N LEU A 293 -4.32 -7.77 -3.76
CA LEU A 293 -5.69 -8.24 -3.85
C LEU A 293 -6.59 -7.59 -2.77
N ALA A 294 -6.11 -7.60 -1.52
CA ALA A 294 -6.83 -7.04 -0.38
C ALA A 294 -7.08 -5.53 -0.55
N ARG A 295 -6.10 -4.78 -1.04
CA ARG A 295 -6.22 -3.36 -1.36
C ARG A 295 -7.29 -3.12 -2.44
N GLY A 296 -7.24 -3.89 -3.53
CA GLY A 296 -8.25 -3.79 -4.59
C GLY A 296 -9.67 -4.01 -4.06
N ILE A 297 -9.86 -4.97 -3.16
CA ILE A 297 -11.13 -5.22 -2.50
C ILE A 297 -11.54 -4.03 -1.62
N ALA A 298 -10.63 -3.56 -0.77
CA ALA A 298 -10.90 -2.48 0.18
C ALA A 298 -11.29 -1.16 -0.50
N LYS A 299 -10.75 -0.85 -1.69
CA LYS A 299 -11.13 0.31 -2.52
C LYS A 299 -12.63 0.37 -2.82
N THR A 300 -13.31 -0.76 -2.82
CA THR A 300 -14.76 -0.85 -3.07
C THR A 300 -15.62 -0.70 -1.82
N GLY A 301 -15.00 -0.44 -0.67
CA GLY A 301 -15.67 -0.33 0.63
C GLY A 301 -16.03 -1.69 1.26
N VAL A 302 -15.49 -2.79 0.73
CA VAL A 302 -15.67 -4.15 1.29
C VAL A 302 -14.61 -4.42 2.34
N ALA A 303 -15.04 -4.92 3.49
CA ALA A 303 -14.12 -5.32 4.56
C ALA A 303 -13.27 -6.53 4.12
N VAL A 304 -11.99 -6.51 4.49
CA VAL A 304 -11.05 -7.58 4.18
C VAL A 304 -10.49 -8.16 5.47
N GLU A 305 -10.33 -9.47 5.50
CA GLU A 305 -9.65 -10.22 6.53
C GLU A 305 -8.54 -11.04 5.90
N MET A 306 -7.30 -10.77 6.26
CA MET A 306 -6.14 -11.55 5.80
C MET A 306 -5.83 -12.69 6.76
N VAL A 307 -5.66 -13.90 6.23
CA VAL A 307 -5.47 -15.13 7.01
C VAL A 307 -4.31 -15.94 6.48
N ASP A 308 -3.28 -16.12 7.30
CA ASP A 308 -2.16 -17.02 7.00
C ASP A 308 -2.55 -18.48 7.27
N LEU A 309 -2.61 -19.28 6.21
CA LEU A 309 -2.97 -20.70 6.28
C LEU A 309 -1.94 -21.57 7.01
N LYS A 310 -0.70 -21.08 7.25
CA LYS A 310 0.29 -21.79 8.05
C LYS A 310 0.07 -21.66 9.55
N ALA A 311 -0.60 -20.61 9.99
CA ALA A 311 -0.69 -20.23 11.40
C ALA A 311 -2.11 -20.28 11.98
N ILE A 312 -3.15 -20.22 11.15
CA ILE A 312 -4.56 -20.15 11.60
C ILE A 312 -5.01 -21.42 12.28
N ASP A 313 -5.82 -21.27 13.33
CA ASP A 313 -6.61 -22.37 13.88
C ASP A 313 -7.71 -22.80 12.89
N LEU A 314 -7.87 -24.12 12.70
CA LEU A 314 -8.82 -24.66 11.71
C LEU A 314 -10.28 -24.41 12.05
N GLN A 315 -10.63 -24.28 13.34
CA GLN A 315 -11.97 -23.98 13.75
C GLN A 315 -12.31 -22.51 13.47
N GLU A 316 -11.37 -21.62 13.82
CA GLU A 316 -11.46 -20.19 13.51
C GLU A 316 -11.58 -19.97 11.99
N LEU A 317 -10.75 -20.66 11.19
CA LEU A 317 -10.83 -20.60 9.73
C LEU A 317 -12.21 -20.98 9.19
N ARG A 318 -12.82 -22.08 9.70
CA ARG A 318 -14.17 -22.48 9.28
C ARG A 318 -15.23 -21.43 9.61
N GLU A 319 -15.14 -20.80 10.77
CA GLU A 319 -16.04 -19.73 11.19
C GLU A 319 -15.90 -18.49 10.28
N LEU A 320 -14.66 -18.06 10.01
CA LEU A 320 -14.38 -16.94 9.11
C LEU A 320 -14.92 -17.21 7.69
N VAL A 321 -14.61 -18.37 7.14
CA VAL A 321 -15.08 -18.79 5.80
C VAL A 321 -16.59 -18.89 5.75
N GLY A 322 -17.23 -19.47 6.78
CA GLY A 322 -18.69 -19.63 6.84
C GLY A 322 -19.47 -18.30 6.86
N HIS A 323 -18.86 -17.24 7.38
CA HIS A 323 -19.45 -15.89 7.46
C HIS A 323 -19.01 -14.95 6.33
N ALA A 324 -18.01 -15.32 5.55
CA ALA A 324 -17.51 -14.49 4.46
C ALA A 324 -18.50 -14.36 3.31
N SER A 325 -18.59 -13.17 2.72
CA SER A 325 -19.33 -12.93 1.47
C SER A 325 -18.51 -13.36 0.25
N GLY A 326 -17.19 -13.30 0.34
CA GLY A 326 -16.26 -13.72 -0.68
C GLY A 326 -14.97 -14.30 -0.09
N LEU A 327 -14.28 -15.08 -0.89
CA LEU A 327 -13.03 -15.74 -0.53
C LEU A 327 -11.97 -15.48 -1.60
N VAL A 328 -10.74 -15.24 -1.17
CA VAL A 328 -9.57 -15.32 -2.04
C VAL A 328 -8.66 -16.40 -1.47
N VAL A 329 -8.26 -17.38 -2.28
CA VAL A 329 -7.45 -18.49 -1.80
C VAL A 329 -6.17 -18.62 -2.62
N CYS A 330 -5.05 -18.59 -1.92
CA CYS A 330 -3.73 -18.89 -2.45
C CYS A 330 -3.50 -20.39 -2.51
N THR A 331 -2.96 -20.86 -3.63
CA THR A 331 -2.31 -22.18 -3.71
C THR A 331 -0.81 -21.96 -3.84
N SER A 332 -0.02 -22.53 -2.96
CA SER A 332 1.44 -22.42 -3.00
C SER A 332 2.08 -23.81 -3.06
N PRO A 333 3.11 -24.02 -3.88
CA PRO A 333 3.89 -25.27 -3.86
C PRO A 333 4.66 -25.46 -2.54
N ALA A 334 4.83 -24.40 -1.74
CA ALA A 334 5.40 -24.46 -0.38
C ALA A 334 4.38 -24.94 0.68
N SER A 335 3.24 -25.52 0.25
CA SER A 335 2.23 -26.05 1.17
C SER A 335 2.78 -27.22 1.99
N ASN A 336 2.48 -27.21 3.28
CA ASN A 336 2.71 -28.31 4.19
C ASN A 336 1.38 -29.01 4.52
N SER A 337 1.40 -30.09 5.28
CA SER A 337 0.20 -30.85 5.66
C SER A 337 -0.85 -30.01 6.40
N HIS A 338 -0.45 -28.96 7.11
CA HIS A 338 -1.38 -28.02 7.78
C HIS A 338 -2.12 -27.16 6.75
N VAL A 339 -1.41 -26.61 5.77
CA VAL A 339 -2.00 -25.81 4.68
C VAL A 339 -2.98 -26.64 3.85
N GLU A 340 -2.64 -27.91 3.53
CA GLU A 340 -3.57 -28.82 2.83
C GLU A 340 -4.84 -29.08 3.65
N THR A 341 -4.69 -29.27 4.97
CA THR A 341 -5.83 -29.43 5.88
C THR A 341 -6.68 -28.17 5.95
N ALA A 342 -6.04 -26.98 5.97
CA ALA A 342 -6.72 -25.69 5.95
C ALA A 342 -7.50 -25.48 4.65
N ILE A 343 -6.93 -25.81 3.48
CA ILE A 343 -7.65 -25.78 2.20
C ILE A 343 -8.86 -26.74 2.22
N GLY A 344 -8.72 -27.92 2.81
CA GLY A 344 -9.83 -28.85 3.03
C GLY A 344 -10.91 -28.25 3.93
N ALA A 345 -10.55 -27.51 4.98
CA ALA A 345 -11.48 -26.81 5.88
C ALA A 345 -12.22 -25.68 5.16
N ILE A 346 -11.53 -24.92 4.27
CA ILE A 346 -12.14 -23.88 3.43
C ILE A 346 -13.21 -24.50 2.52
N LEU A 347 -12.87 -25.57 1.80
CA LEU A 347 -13.81 -26.26 0.91
C LEU A 347 -15.05 -26.81 1.65
N ALA A 348 -14.86 -27.30 2.88
CA ALA A 348 -15.95 -27.83 3.69
C ALA A 348 -16.89 -26.74 4.25
N ALA A 349 -16.38 -25.51 4.44
CA ALA A 349 -17.14 -24.38 4.98
C ALA A 349 -17.70 -23.45 3.88
N ALA A 350 -17.17 -23.52 2.66
CA ALA A 350 -17.62 -22.69 1.54
C ALA A 350 -19.03 -23.04 1.06
N SER A 351 -19.76 -22.06 0.55
CA SER A 351 -21.14 -22.20 0.06
C SER A 351 -21.35 -21.50 -1.28
N GLU A 352 -22.36 -21.93 -2.04
CA GLU A 352 -22.78 -21.34 -3.33
C GLU A 352 -23.14 -19.85 -3.28
N LYS A 353 -23.37 -19.30 -2.08
CA LYS A 353 -23.71 -17.88 -1.89
C LYS A 353 -22.50 -16.96 -1.96
N GLN A 354 -21.31 -17.51 -1.90
CA GLN A 354 -20.04 -16.79 -1.89
C GLN A 354 -19.50 -16.62 -3.30
N VAL A 355 -18.60 -15.66 -3.45
CA VAL A 355 -17.76 -15.52 -4.65
C VAL A 355 -16.32 -15.87 -4.31
N ILE A 356 -15.58 -16.41 -5.28
CA ILE A 356 -14.20 -16.81 -5.03
C ILE A 356 -13.24 -16.21 -6.04
N GLY A 357 -12.04 -15.88 -5.57
CA GLY A 357 -10.85 -15.61 -6.36
C GLY A 357 -9.75 -16.62 -6.03
N LEU A 358 -8.98 -17.05 -7.02
CA LEU A 358 -7.88 -17.96 -6.84
C LEU A 358 -6.61 -17.35 -7.42
N TYR A 359 -5.49 -17.49 -6.72
CA TYR A 359 -4.18 -17.11 -7.22
C TYR A 359 -3.10 -18.11 -6.78
N GLU A 360 -2.05 -18.20 -7.58
CA GLU A 360 -0.94 -19.12 -7.39
C GLU A 360 0.38 -18.39 -7.69
N PRO A 361 1.19 -18.09 -6.66
CA PRO A 361 2.58 -17.70 -6.84
C PRO A 361 3.40 -18.92 -7.26
N HIS A 362 4.28 -18.77 -8.23
CA HIS A 362 5.15 -19.85 -8.75
C HIS A 362 4.43 -21.05 -9.37
N GLY A 363 3.34 -20.83 -10.10
CA GLY A 363 2.56 -21.90 -10.75
C GLY A 363 3.27 -22.52 -11.96
N ASP A 364 3.49 -23.84 -11.92
CA ASP A 364 3.92 -24.65 -13.06
C ASP A 364 2.72 -25.26 -13.80
N GLN A 365 2.96 -26.06 -14.86
CA GLN A 365 1.91 -26.57 -15.75
C GLN A 365 0.90 -27.55 -15.12
N ASP A 366 1.25 -28.21 -14.01
CA ASP A 366 0.40 -29.16 -13.26
C ASP A 366 -0.07 -28.56 -11.92
N SER A 367 -0.63 -27.36 -11.96
CA SER A 367 -0.89 -26.59 -10.77
C SER A 367 -2.12 -27.04 -9.98
N SER A 368 -2.00 -27.03 -8.66
CA SER A 368 -3.08 -27.32 -7.70
C SER A 368 -4.29 -26.37 -7.83
N ILE A 369 -4.07 -25.19 -8.44
CA ILE A 369 -5.11 -24.18 -8.65
C ILE A 369 -6.24 -24.67 -9.55
N ASP A 370 -5.97 -25.47 -10.60
CA ASP A 370 -7.02 -26.00 -11.48
C ASP A 370 -7.90 -27.01 -10.77
N LEU A 371 -7.28 -27.87 -9.96
CA LEU A 371 -8.03 -28.84 -9.14
C LEU A 371 -8.91 -28.10 -8.13
N LEU A 372 -8.37 -27.08 -7.46
CA LEU A 372 -9.11 -26.29 -6.49
C LEU A 372 -10.25 -25.51 -7.16
N ASN A 373 -10.01 -24.91 -8.32
CA ASN A 373 -11.00 -24.21 -9.11
C ASN A 373 -12.17 -25.12 -9.51
N ASN A 374 -11.88 -26.35 -9.92
CA ASN A 374 -12.91 -27.32 -10.27
C ASN A 374 -13.74 -27.73 -9.04
N ARG A 375 -13.11 -27.94 -7.88
CA ARG A 375 -13.83 -28.24 -6.63
C ARG A 375 -14.78 -27.12 -6.22
N PHE A 376 -14.38 -25.85 -6.33
CA PHE A 376 -15.29 -24.73 -6.06
C PHE A 376 -16.43 -24.62 -7.07
N LYS A 377 -16.16 -24.91 -8.34
CA LYS A 377 -17.24 -25.00 -9.37
C LYS A 377 -18.25 -26.10 -9.05
N ASP A 378 -17.77 -27.26 -8.59
CA ASP A 378 -18.65 -28.37 -8.18
C ASP A 378 -19.52 -28.01 -6.97
N LEU A 379 -19.05 -27.11 -6.09
CA LEU A 379 -19.81 -26.53 -4.99
C LEU A 379 -20.79 -25.41 -5.43
N GLY A 380 -20.81 -25.04 -6.72
CA GLY A 380 -21.66 -23.95 -7.23
C GLY A 380 -21.14 -22.55 -6.94
N VAL A 381 -19.92 -22.41 -6.44
CA VAL A 381 -19.30 -21.10 -6.09
C VAL A 381 -18.88 -20.38 -7.38
N VAL A 382 -19.18 -19.07 -7.46
CA VAL A 382 -18.90 -18.25 -8.64
C VAL A 382 -17.51 -17.63 -8.56
N ASN A 383 -16.72 -17.79 -9.61
CA ASN A 383 -15.43 -17.08 -9.73
C ASN A 383 -15.66 -15.59 -9.99
N ALA A 384 -15.03 -14.74 -9.19
CA ALA A 384 -15.06 -13.29 -9.35
C ALA A 384 -14.16 -12.83 -10.51
N PHE A 385 -13.04 -13.51 -10.72
CA PHE A 385 -12.06 -13.25 -11.76
C PHE A 385 -11.40 -14.55 -12.22
N PRO A 386 -10.75 -14.58 -13.39
CA PRO A 386 -9.95 -15.72 -13.83
C PRO A 386 -8.80 -16.00 -12.85
N ALA A 387 -8.51 -17.29 -12.60
CA ALA A 387 -7.41 -17.66 -11.70
C ALA A 387 -6.07 -17.03 -12.13
N ILE A 388 -5.41 -16.33 -11.21
CA ILE A 388 -4.14 -15.64 -11.46
C ILE A 388 -3.00 -16.62 -11.23
N ARG A 389 -2.12 -16.78 -12.22
CA ARG A 389 -0.91 -17.60 -12.13
C ARG A 389 0.32 -16.74 -12.37
N VAL A 390 1.17 -16.65 -11.36
CA VAL A 390 2.42 -15.93 -11.45
C VAL A 390 3.52 -16.94 -11.71
N ARG A 391 4.18 -16.86 -12.87
CA ARG A 391 5.22 -17.83 -13.30
C ARG A 391 6.64 -17.33 -13.09
N GLU A 392 6.80 -16.01 -13.08
CA GLU A 392 8.08 -15.32 -12.91
C GLU A 392 8.03 -14.46 -11.65
N ASN A 393 9.15 -13.87 -11.28
CA ASN A 393 9.17 -12.92 -10.18
C ASN A 393 8.13 -11.82 -10.41
N PRO A 394 7.23 -11.54 -9.45
CA PRO A 394 6.21 -10.51 -9.58
C PRO A 394 6.83 -9.16 -9.90
N ASN A 395 6.21 -8.45 -10.83
CA ASN A 395 6.56 -7.10 -11.21
C ASN A 395 5.33 -6.16 -11.04
N GLU A 396 5.47 -4.89 -11.35
CA GLU A 396 4.36 -3.92 -11.22
C GLU A 396 3.09 -4.37 -11.96
N ALA A 397 3.23 -4.96 -13.16
CA ALA A 397 2.07 -5.46 -13.92
C ALA A 397 1.35 -6.61 -13.20
N THR A 398 2.10 -7.47 -12.50
CA THR A 398 1.55 -8.57 -11.71
C THR A 398 0.74 -8.03 -10.52
N TYR A 399 1.30 -7.09 -9.75
CA TYR A 399 0.61 -6.46 -8.62
C TYR A 399 -0.62 -5.67 -9.08
N GLN A 400 -0.50 -4.95 -10.21
CA GLN A 400 -1.63 -4.27 -10.81
C GLN A 400 -2.76 -5.23 -11.18
N THR A 401 -2.44 -6.40 -11.74
CA THR A 401 -3.43 -7.44 -12.06
C THR A 401 -4.13 -7.94 -10.80
N CYS A 402 -3.40 -8.12 -9.70
CA CYS A 402 -3.97 -8.50 -8.40
C CYS A 402 -4.89 -7.41 -7.83
N ASP A 403 -4.49 -6.14 -7.87
CA ASP A 403 -5.32 -5.01 -7.43
C ASP A 403 -6.62 -4.91 -8.24
N GLU A 404 -6.54 -5.04 -9.57
CA GLU A 404 -7.71 -5.06 -10.45
C GLU A 404 -8.64 -6.24 -10.15
N ALA A 405 -8.08 -7.43 -9.90
CA ALA A 405 -8.86 -8.63 -9.56
C ALA A 405 -9.56 -8.48 -8.20
N GLY A 406 -8.88 -7.92 -7.21
CA GLY A 406 -9.48 -7.58 -5.93
C GLY A 406 -10.62 -6.58 -6.08
N THR A 407 -10.43 -5.54 -6.89
CA THR A 407 -11.46 -4.54 -7.20
C THR A 407 -12.67 -5.17 -7.89
N ASP A 408 -12.46 -6.07 -8.85
CA ASP A 408 -13.54 -6.81 -9.52
C ASP A 408 -14.38 -7.64 -8.55
N LEU A 409 -13.72 -8.33 -7.61
CA LEU A 409 -14.40 -9.11 -6.58
C LEU A 409 -15.24 -8.19 -5.67
N GLY A 410 -14.67 -7.10 -5.19
CA GLY A 410 -15.37 -6.16 -4.32
C GLY A 410 -16.56 -5.49 -5.01
N GLN A 411 -16.42 -5.07 -6.27
CA GLN A 411 -17.51 -4.52 -7.08
C GLN A 411 -18.64 -5.54 -7.30
N LEU A 412 -18.32 -6.82 -7.49
CA LEU A 412 -19.31 -7.87 -7.64
C LEU A 412 -20.19 -8.00 -6.37
N LEU A 413 -19.55 -7.92 -5.19
CA LEU A 413 -20.23 -7.99 -3.90
C LEU A 413 -21.07 -6.75 -3.60
N THR A 414 -20.57 -5.55 -3.91
CA THR A 414 -21.24 -4.27 -3.59
C THR A 414 -22.30 -3.86 -4.61
N ARG A 415 -22.36 -4.49 -5.78
CA ARG A 415 -23.22 -4.10 -6.89
C ARG A 415 -24.69 -3.89 -6.51
N LYS A 416 -25.27 -4.78 -5.70
CA LYS A 416 -26.69 -4.66 -5.29
C LYS A 416 -26.90 -3.51 -4.31
N GLN A 417 -25.96 -3.26 -3.40
CA GLN A 417 -26.00 -2.16 -2.43
C GLN A 417 -25.86 -0.82 -3.14
N ASN A 418 -24.91 -0.69 -4.06
CA ASN A 418 -24.71 0.51 -4.86
C ASN A 418 -25.95 0.88 -5.67
N ILE A 419 -26.60 -0.10 -6.33
CA ILE A 419 -27.87 0.14 -7.05
C ILE A 419 -28.97 0.63 -6.10
N LYS A 420 -29.06 0.10 -4.87
CA LYS A 420 -30.05 0.53 -3.88
C LYS A 420 -29.78 1.95 -3.40
N GLN A 421 -28.53 2.29 -3.12
CA GLN A 421 -28.12 3.65 -2.71
C GLN A 421 -28.41 4.68 -3.82
N LEU A 422 -28.05 4.39 -5.06
CA LEU A 422 -28.33 5.26 -6.21
C LEU A 422 -29.83 5.53 -6.38
N LYS A 423 -30.70 4.53 -6.12
CA LYS A 423 -32.16 4.71 -6.18
C LYS A 423 -32.72 5.54 -5.03
N ALA A 424 -31.99 5.70 -3.95
CA ALA A 424 -32.42 6.49 -2.78
C ALA A 424 -32.09 8.00 -2.89
N ILE A 425 -31.34 8.41 -3.93
CA ILE A 425 -31.01 9.80 -4.17
C ILE A 425 -32.27 10.56 -4.60
N ASP A 426 -32.45 11.80 -4.09
CA ASP A 426 -33.53 12.68 -4.50
C ASP A 426 -33.51 12.91 -6.02
N ALA A 427 -34.64 12.62 -6.68
CA ALA A 427 -34.70 12.58 -8.14
C ALA A 427 -34.50 13.96 -8.79
N ASP A 428 -34.88 15.05 -8.13
CA ASP A 428 -34.72 16.40 -8.69
C ASP A 428 -33.30 16.92 -8.50
N LEU A 429 -32.67 16.61 -7.35
CA LEU A 429 -31.25 16.89 -7.12
C LEU A 429 -30.37 16.11 -8.10
N ASP A 430 -30.64 14.84 -8.32
CA ASP A 430 -29.92 14.00 -9.26
C ASP A 430 -30.02 14.53 -10.71
N LYS A 431 -31.21 14.92 -11.16
CA LYS A 431 -31.40 15.55 -12.46
C LYS A 431 -30.69 16.91 -12.57
N ALA A 432 -30.68 17.70 -11.49
CA ALA A 432 -29.98 18.99 -11.48
C ALA A 432 -28.47 18.80 -11.62
N LEU A 433 -27.87 17.87 -10.87
CA LEU A 433 -26.46 17.48 -11.00
C LEU A 433 -26.14 16.95 -12.41
N GLY A 434 -27.07 16.23 -13.04
CA GLY A 434 -26.94 15.75 -14.42
C GLY A 434 -26.84 16.87 -15.47
N ARG A 435 -27.12 18.14 -15.10
CA ARG A 435 -26.95 19.30 -16.02
C ARG A 435 -25.53 19.87 -16.04
N LEU A 436 -24.65 19.38 -15.15
CA LEU A 436 -23.25 19.74 -15.24
C LEU A 436 -22.64 19.05 -16.45
N ALA A 437 -22.40 19.80 -17.51
CA ALA A 437 -21.77 19.31 -18.72
C ALA A 437 -20.24 19.31 -18.57
N GLY A 438 -19.58 18.37 -19.21
CA GLY A 438 -18.11 18.29 -19.32
C GLY A 438 -17.68 17.90 -20.72
N GLY A 439 -16.39 18.01 -21.01
CA GLY A 439 -15.81 17.40 -22.20
C GLY A 439 -15.74 15.87 -22.08
N LEU A 440 -15.36 15.20 -23.17
CA LEU A 440 -15.06 13.78 -23.17
C LEU A 440 -13.56 13.56 -23.40
N TYR A 441 -12.97 12.77 -22.54
CA TYR A 441 -11.54 12.51 -22.50
C TYR A 441 -11.26 11.03 -22.25
N ILE A 442 -10.09 10.58 -22.68
CA ILE A 442 -9.52 9.31 -22.23
C ILE A 442 -8.23 9.61 -21.49
N ILE A 443 -8.16 9.23 -20.22
CA ILE A 443 -6.92 9.19 -19.48
C ILE A 443 -6.23 7.87 -19.79
N SER A 444 -4.95 7.92 -20.12
CA SER A 444 -4.10 6.75 -20.34
C SER A 444 -2.82 6.87 -19.54
N ALA A 445 -2.40 5.79 -18.92
CA ALA A 445 -1.21 5.73 -18.11
C ALA A 445 -0.44 4.41 -18.35
N ALA A 446 0.86 4.44 -18.08
CA ALA A 446 1.72 3.25 -18.15
C ALA A 446 2.78 3.29 -17.04
N LYS A 447 3.08 2.13 -16.46
CA LYS A 447 4.05 1.99 -15.38
C LYS A 447 4.48 0.53 -15.27
N GLY A 448 5.79 0.27 -15.17
CA GLY A 448 6.33 -1.07 -14.92
C GLY A 448 5.85 -2.16 -15.89
N GLY A 449 5.56 -1.82 -17.14
CA GLY A 449 5.02 -2.74 -18.13
C GLY A 449 3.50 -2.87 -18.13
N ALA A 450 2.80 -2.36 -17.10
CA ALA A 450 1.33 -2.28 -17.07
C ALA A 450 0.84 -1.01 -17.78
N ARG A 451 -0.35 -1.10 -18.40
CA ARG A 451 -1.04 0.03 -19.03
C ARG A 451 -2.49 0.06 -18.59
N SER A 452 -3.01 1.25 -18.34
CA SER A 452 -4.42 1.43 -17.99
C SER A 452 -5.03 2.63 -18.71
N ALA A 453 -6.36 2.63 -18.82
CA ALA A 453 -7.10 3.74 -19.39
C ALA A 453 -8.49 3.85 -18.79
N MET A 454 -9.04 5.08 -18.79
CA MET A 454 -10.37 5.39 -18.30
C MET A 454 -11.01 6.49 -19.16
N LEU A 455 -12.30 6.35 -19.45
CA LEU A 455 -13.11 7.46 -19.93
C LEU A 455 -13.32 8.46 -18.78
N ALA A 456 -13.08 9.75 -19.04
CA ALA A 456 -13.27 10.83 -18.08
C ALA A 456 -14.12 11.95 -18.67
N SER A 457 -14.95 12.59 -17.83
CA SER A 457 -15.74 13.76 -18.21
C SER A 457 -15.70 14.90 -17.20
N TRP A 458 -15.22 14.62 -15.98
CA TRP A 458 -15.08 15.63 -14.93
C TRP A 458 -13.65 16.16 -14.92
N VAL A 459 -13.34 16.95 -15.96
CA VAL A 459 -12.06 17.62 -16.14
C VAL A 459 -12.29 19.11 -16.21
N ALA A 460 -11.58 19.90 -15.42
CA ALA A 460 -11.69 21.34 -15.40
C ALA A 460 -10.31 22.00 -15.26
N GLN A 461 -10.03 23.03 -16.06
CA GLN A 461 -8.82 23.83 -15.87
C GLN A 461 -8.79 24.45 -14.48
N ALA A 462 -7.67 24.36 -13.79
CA ALA A 462 -7.52 24.80 -12.40
C ALA A 462 -6.48 25.92 -12.23
N SER A 463 -5.49 26.03 -13.10
CA SER A 463 -4.44 27.05 -12.99
C SER A 463 -3.85 27.44 -14.33
N PHE A 464 -3.23 28.64 -14.37
CA PHE A 464 -2.53 29.18 -15.53
C PHE A 464 -0.99 29.14 -15.37
N LYS A 465 -0.50 29.09 -14.13
CA LYS A 465 0.93 29.07 -13.83
C LYS A 465 1.20 28.20 -12.59
N PRO A 466 1.66 26.97 -12.78
CA PRO A 466 1.76 26.22 -14.05
C PRO A 466 0.40 25.98 -14.67
N LEU A 467 0.38 25.63 -15.98
CA LEU A 467 -0.85 25.19 -16.64
C LEU A 467 -1.32 23.88 -16.01
N GLY A 468 -2.46 23.90 -15.36
CA GLY A 468 -2.96 22.76 -14.61
C GLY A 468 -4.48 22.63 -14.70
N PHE A 469 -4.94 21.40 -14.41
CA PHE A 469 -6.35 21.04 -14.38
C PHE A 469 -6.65 20.03 -13.28
N THR A 470 -7.92 19.90 -12.94
CA THR A 470 -8.39 18.84 -12.04
C THR A 470 -9.13 17.78 -12.86
N VAL A 471 -9.04 16.53 -12.39
CA VAL A 471 -9.84 15.42 -12.90
C VAL A 471 -10.35 14.56 -11.75
N ALA A 472 -11.63 14.13 -11.81
CA ALA A 472 -12.17 13.18 -10.85
C ALA A 472 -11.94 11.74 -11.34
N VAL A 473 -11.36 10.92 -10.46
CA VAL A 473 -11.10 9.50 -10.69
C VAL A 473 -11.77 8.69 -9.60
N ALA A 474 -12.69 7.80 -9.95
CA ALA A 474 -13.32 6.93 -8.97
C ALA A 474 -12.30 5.95 -8.37
N LYS A 475 -12.38 5.75 -7.04
CA LYS A 475 -11.44 4.92 -6.28
C LYS A 475 -11.40 3.47 -6.77
N ASP A 476 -12.54 2.97 -7.25
CA ASP A 476 -12.71 1.62 -7.77
C ASP A 476 -12.35 1.45 -9.26
N ARG A 477 -11.63 2.41 -9.85
CA ARG A 477 -11.13 2.30 -11.23
C ARG A 477 -9.70 1.78 -11.26
N ALA A 478 -9.41 0.88 -12.20
CA ALA A 478 -8.08 0.31 -12.39
C ALA A 478 -6.98 1.35 -12.60
N ILE A 479 -7.30 2.49 -13.21
CA ILE A 479 -6.32 3.56 -13.44
C ILE A 479 -5.97 4.33 -12.17
N GLU A 480 -6.73 4.18 -11.10
CA GLU A 480 -6.50 4.89 -9.83
C GLU A 480 -5.09 4.67 -9.29
N SER A 481 -4.59 3.44 -9.38
CA SER A 481 -3.24 3.08 -8.93
C SER A 481 -2.09 3.68 -9.78
N PHE A 482 -2.42 4.22 -10.96
CA PHE A 482 -1.48 4.96 -11.83
C PHE A 482 -1.58 6.48 -11.66
N MET A 483 -2.36 6.95 -10.68
CA MET A 483 -2.66 8.37 -10.49
C MET A 483 -2.19 8.85 -9.11
N GLN A 484 -1.08 8.31 -8.62
CA GLN A 484 -0.43 8.76 -7.39
C GLN A 484 0.35 10.05 -7.65
N VAL A 485 0.67 10.81 -6.61
CA VAL A 485 1.49 12.02 -6.75
C VAL A 485 2.84 11.66 -7.35
N GLY A 486 3.27 12.44 -8.35
CA GLY A 486 4.48 12.18 -9.15
C GLY A 486 4.27 11.19 -10.31
N ASP A 487 3.13 10.49 -10.40
CA ASP A 487 2.82 9.66 -11.57
C ASP A 487 2.52 10.54 -12.79
N ARG A 488 2.88 10.02 -13.98
CA ARG A 488 2.66 10.70 -15.26
C ARG A 488 1.61 9.96 -16.09
N PHE A 489 0.80 10.72 -16.77
CA PHE A 489 -0.28 10.19 -17.61
C PHE A 489 -0.51 11.07 -18.84
N VAL A 490 -1.31 10.58 -19.77
CA VAL A 490 -1.77 11.35 -20.93
C VAL A 490 -3.27 11.60 -20.83
N LEU A 491 -3.68 12.86 -20.96
CA LEU A 491 -5.06 13.24 -21.19
C LEU A 491 -5.32 13.36 -22.69
N ASN A 492 -6.10 12.46 -23.26
CA ASN A 492 -6.51 12.48 -24.67
C ASN A 492 -7.88 13.15 -24.79
N VAL A 493 -7.98 14.23 -25.54
CA VAL A 493 -9.23 14.97 -25.79
C VAL A 493 -9.98 14.33 -26.94
N LEU A 494 -11.24 13.98 -26.77
CA LEU A 494 -12.05 13.37 -27.81
C LEU A 494 -12.71 14.41 -28.72
N GLU A 495 -12.79 14.09 -29.99
CA GLU A 495 -13.35 14.94 -31.04
C GLU A 495 -14.87 14.82 -31.12
N ASP A 496 -15.59 15.94 -31.25
CA ASP A 496 -17.02 15.93 -31.53
C ASP A 496 -17.31 15.29 -32.89
N GLY A 497 -18.39 14.49 -32.94
CA GLY A 497 -18.76 13.73 -34.12
C GLY A 497 -17.95 12.43 -34.37
N ASN A 498 -16.80 12.22 -33.67
CA ASN A 498 -15.93 11.04 -33.88
C ASN A 498 -15.55 10.28 -32.58
N TYR A 499 -16.15 10.61 -31.46
CA TYR A 499 -15.78 10.03 -30.16
C TYR A 499 -16.43 8.66 -29.83
N SER A 500 -17.53 8.32 -30.52
CA SER A 500 -18.41 7.20 -30.13
C SER A 500 -17.69 5.86 -30.04
N LYS A 501 -16.79 5.57 -31.01
CA LYS A 501 -16.03 4.31 -31.04
C LYS A 501 -15.08 4.18 -29.86
N LEU A 502 -14.30 5.23 -29.56
CA LEU A 502 -13.38 5.25 -28.42
C LEU A 502 -14.14 5.22 -27.10
N MET A 503 -15.20 6.00 -26.97
CA MET A 503 -16.07 6.00 -25.80
C MET A 503 -16.62 4.59 -25.51
N GLN A 504 -17.20 3.92 -26.51
CA GLN A 504 -17.73 2.56 -26.36
C GLN A 504 -16.64 1.56 -26.01
N HIS A 505 -15.44 1.71 -26.56
CA HIS A 505 -14.31 0.84 -26.26
C HIS A 505 -13.91 0.94 -24.78
N PHE A 506 -13.69 2.15 -24.26
CA PHE A 506 -13.22 2.37 -22.89
C PHE A 506 -14.33 2.34 -21.82
N LEU A 507 -15.59 2.24 -22.22
CA LEU A 507 -16.73 1.91 -21.34
C LEU A 507 -16.87 0.41 -21.08
N LYS A 508 -16.23 -0.45 -21.88
CA LYS A 508 -16.28 -1.89 -21.67
C LYS A 508 -15.62 -2.25 -20.33
N ARG A 509 -16.15 -3.31 -19.73
CA ARG A 509 -15.45 -3.98 -18.64
C ARG A 509 -14.31 -4.80 -19.22
N PHE A 510 -13.11 -4.59 -18.73
CA PHE A 510 -11.93 -5.38 -19.07
C PHE A 510 -11.66 -6.38 -17.95
N ALA A 511 -11.17 -7.57 -18.32
CA ALA A 511 -10.66 -8.50 -17.31
C ALA A 511 -9.38 -7.95 -16.67
N PRO A 512 -9.08 -8.32 -15.41
CA PRO A 512 -7.83 -7.96 -14.76
C PRO A 512 -6.61 -8.31 -15.62
N GLY A 513 -5.69 -7.36 -15.76
CA GLY A 513 -4.47 -7.51 -16.59
C GLY A 513 -4.69 -7.49 -18.11
N ALA A 514 -5.91 -7.30 -18.60
CA ALA A 514 -6.17 -7.22 -20.03
C ALA A 514 -5.60 -5.94 -20.65
N ASP A 515 -5.09 -6.05 -21.88
CA ASP A 515 -4.65 -4.87 -22.65
C ASP A 515 -5.85 -4.03 -23.09
N ARG A 516 -6.08 -2.91 -22.39
CA ARG A 516 -7.16 -1.97 -22.66
C ARG A 516 -7.04 -1.25 -24.01
N PHE A 517 -5.88 -1.33 -24.65
CA PHE A 517 -5.60 -0.68 -25.95
C PHE A 517 -5.65 -1.65 -27.13
N GLU A 518 -6.00 -2.92 -26.89
CA GLU A 518 -6.16 -3.89 -27.99
C GLU A 518 -7.18 -3.38 -29.02
N GLY A 519 -6.77 -3.30 -30.29
CA GLY A 519 -7.58 -2.78 -31.37
C GLY A 519 -7.73 -1.24 -31.41
N VAL A 520 -7.03 -0.50 -30.54
CA VAL A 520 -6.96 0.97 -30.55
C VAL A 520 -5.60 1.42 -31.09
N LYS A 521 -5.61 2.36 -32.01
CA LYS A 521 -4.38 2.93 -32.55
C LYS A 521 -3.75 3.90 -31.56
N THR A 522 -2.53 3.62 -31.15
CA THR A 522 -1.80 4.43 -30.19
C THR A 522 -0.38 4.73 -30.66
N GLN A 523 0.21 5.79 -30.14
CA GLN A 523 1.65 6.07 -30.15
C GLN A 523 2.11 6.28 -28.69
N LEU A 524 3.38 6.06 -28.40
CA LEU A 524 3.90 6.28 -27.06
C LEU A 524 4.22 7.75 -26.85
N SER A 525 3.87 8.25 -25.67
CA SER A 525 4.31 9.53 -25.13
C SER A 525 5.75 9.45 -24.62
N LYS A 526 6.33 10.56 -24.18
CA LYS A 526 7.64 10.57 -23.53
C LYS A 526 7.63 9.83 -22.19
N CYS A 527 6.52 9.90 -21.46
CA CYS A 527 6.35 9.15 -20.20
C CYS A 527 5.97 7.66 -20.42
N GLY A 528 5.89 7.19 -21.68
CA GLY A 528 5.55 5.81 -22.02
C GLY A 528 4.04 5.50 -22.03
N ALA A 529 3.19 6.44 -21.61
CA ALA A 529 1.74 6.26 -21.65
C ALA A 529 1.21 6.35 -23.09
N PRO A 530 0.15 5.60 -23.47
CA PRO A 530 -0.40 5.63 -24.82
C PRO A 530 -1.10 6.94 -25.16
N ILE A 531 -0.73 7.57 -26.28
CA ILE A 531 -1.46 8.66 -26.92
C ILE A 531 -2.38 8.05 -27.97
N LEU A 532 -3.67 8.38 -27.95
CA LEU A 532 -4.64 7.93 -28.95
C LEU A 532 -4.45 8.72 -30.25
N THR A 533 -4.16 8.04 -31.38
CA THR A 533 -3.93 8.72 -32.65
C THR A 533 -5.19 9.39 -33.23
N ASP A 534 -6.37 8.91 -32.84
CA ASP A 534 -7.66 9.45 -33.27
C ASP A 534 -8.15 10.60 -32.37
N ALA A 535 -7.41 10.96 -31.30
CA ALA A 535 -7.75 12.07 -30.41
C ALA A 535 -7.62 13.43 -31.14
N LEU A 536 -8.46 14.39 -30.74
CA LEU A 536 -8.41 15.80 -31.16
C LEU A 536 -7.11 16.46 -30.74
N ALA A 537 -6.74 16.22 -29.46
CA ALA A 537 -5.55 16.74 -28.82
C ALA A 537 -5.10 15.79 -27.70
N PHE A 538 -3.86 15.95 -27.26
CA PHE A 538 -3.38 15.27 -26.06
C PHE A 538 -2.50 16.20 -25.22
N MET A 539 -2.40 15.88 -23.92
CA MET A 539 -1.49 16.51 -22.97
C MET A 539 -0.79 15.43 -22.16
N GLU A 540 0.52 15.52 -22.01
CA GLU A 540 1.32 14.75 -21.06
C GLU A 540 1.33 15.51 -19.74
N CYS A 541 1.00 14.84 -18.66
CA CYS A 541 0.69 15.47 -17.38
C CYS A 541 1.36 14.75 -16.23
N GLU A 542 1.65 15.51 -15.15
CA GLU A 542 2.14 14.98 -13.88
C GLU A 542 1.13 15.27 -12.77
N VAL A 543 0.87 14.27 -11.94
CA VAL A 543 -0.01 14.39 -10.76
C VAL A 543 0.70 15.15 -9.65
N MET A 544 0.16 16.29 -9.24
CA MET A 544 0.76 17.15 -8.22
C MET A 544 0.14 16.97 -6.84
N SER A 545 -1.17 16.71 -6.78
CA SER A 545 -1.87 16.47 -5.52
C SER A 545 -3.17 15.72 -5.74
N ARG A 546 -3.67 15.12 -4.66
CA ARG A 546 -4.94 14.38 -4.63
C ARG A 546 -5.78 14.86 -3.45
N MET A 547 -7.07 15.02 -3.65
CA MET A 547 -8.04 15.33 -2.60
C MET A 547 -9.12 14.26 -2.55
N GLU A 548 -9.35 13.70 -1.39
CA GLU A 548 -10.36 12.67 -1.20
C GLU A 548 -11.78 13.26 -1.23
N CYS A 549 -12.66 12.65 -2.02
CA CYS A 549 -14.07 13.03 -2.15
C CYS A 549 -14.91 11.74 -2.12
N SER A 550 -15.14 11.18 -0.93
CA SER A 550 -15.93 9.95 -0.74
C SER A 550 -15.48 8.80 -1.65
N ASP A 551 -16.18 8.55 -2.75
CA ASP A 551 -15.92 7.48 -3.73
C ASP A 551 -14.99 7.88 -4.89
N HIS A 552 -14.49 9.13 -4.91
CA HIS A 552 -13.58 9.66 -5.94
C HIS A 552 -12.37 10.33 -5.32
N TRP A 553 -11.31 10.43 -6.12
CA TRP A 553 -10.21 11.37 -5.95
C TRP A 553 -10.39 12.55 -6.89
N ILE A 554 -10.26 13.77 -6.40
CA ILE A 554 -9.99 14.94 -7.24
C ILE A 554 -8.48 15.07 -7.36
N ILE A 555 -7.97 14.86 -8.55
CA ILE A 555 -6.56 14.89 -8.87
C ILE A 555 -6.25 16.22 -9.53
N TYR A 556 -5.30 17.00 -8.95
CA TYR A 556 -4.72 18.14 -9.60
C TYR A 556 -3.45 17.72 -10.33
N ALA A 557 -3.39 18.02 -11.62
CA ALA A 557 -2.25 17.72 -12.49
C ALA A 557 -1.78 18.94 -13.27
N ILE A 558 -0.48 19.02 -13.54
CA ILE A 558 0.11 20.00 -14.44
C ILE A 558 0.30 19.40 -15.83
N ALA A 559 0.06 20.18 -16.87
CA ALA A 559 0.36 19.81 -18.24
C ALA A 559 1.78 20.26 -18.58
N GLU A 560 2.65 19.31 -18.90
CA GLU A 560 4.06 19.57 -19.25
C GLU A 560 4.23 19.76 -20.76
N GLU A 561 3.56 18.93 -21.55
CA GLU A 561 3.56 18.98 -23.02
C GLU A 561 2.16 18.74 -23.57
N GLY A 562 1.92 19.19 -24.78
CA GLY A 562 0.64 18.91 -25.44
C GLY A 562 0.66 19.29 -26.91
N ARG A 563 -0.26 18.69 -27.65
CA ARG A 563 -0.43 18.96 -29.08
C ARG A 563 -1.90 18.88 -29.47
N VAL A 564 -2.33 19.81 -30.30
CA VAL A 564 -3.62 19.74 -31.01
C VAL A 564 -3.37 19.09 -32.37
N SER A 565 -4.00 17.94 -32.61
CA SER A 565 -3.88 17.17 -33.87
C SER A 565 -4.88 17.61 -34.91
N LYS A 566 -6.02 18.18 -34.49
CA LYS A 566 -7.14 18.59 -35.35
C LYS A 566 -7.66 19.98 -34.96
N PRO A 567 -6.94 21.05 -35.35
CA PRO A 567 -7.23 22.41 -34.85
C PRO A 567 -8.61 22.97 -35.25
N GLU A 568 -9.22 22.47 -36.32
CA GLU A 568 -10.53 22.92 -36.79
C GLU A 568 -11.72 22.18 -36.12
N SER A 569 -11.44 21.14 -35.31
CA SER A 569 -12.47 20.33 -34.70
C SER A 569 -12.77 20.80 -33.25
N LEU A 570 -13.94 20.44 -32.74
CA LEU A 570 -14.38 20.78 -31.39
C LEU A 570 -14.25 19.59 -30.45
N THR A 571 -14.11 19.87 -29.15
CA THR A 571 -14.13 18.85 -28.09
C THR A 571 -15.52 18.25 -27.96
N ALA A 572 -15.61 16.92 -27.91
CA ALA A 572 -16.86 16.22 -27.64
C ALA A 572 -17.41 16.61 -26.25
N ALA A 573 -18.69 16.95 -26.20
CA ALA A 573 -19.37 17.31 -24.98
C ALA A 573 -20.15 16.12 -24.42
N HIS A 574 -20.06 15.93 -23.10
CA HIS A 574 -20.82 14.92 -22.38
C HIS A 574 -22.03 15.55 -21.71
N HIS A 575 -23.21 15.21 -22.22
CA HIS A 575 -24.49 15.62 -21.65
C HIS A 575 -25.12 14.46 -20.89
N ARG A 576 -25.32 14.65 -19.60
CA ARG A 576 -25.95 13.66 -18.71
C ARG A 576 -27.40 14.03 -18.45
N LYS A 577 -28.25 13.04 -18.20
CA LYS A 577 -29.63 13.24 -17.75
C LYS A 577 -29.77 13.22 -16.23
N VAL A 578 -28.85 12.55 -15.56
CA VAL A 578 -28.80 12.35 -14.10
C VAL A 578 -27.37 12.55 -13.60
N GLY A 579 -27.21 12.86 -12.33
CA GLY A 579 -25.91 13.14 -11.71
C GLY A 579 -25.15 11.90 -11.24
N ASN A 580 -25.87 10.82 -10.98
CA ASN A 580 -25.33 9.60 -10.36
C ASN A 580 -24.83 8.52 -11.34
N HIS A 581 -24.77 8.82 -12.65
CA HIS A 581 -24.26 7.93 -13.71
C HIS A 581 -23.35 8.69 -14.67
N TYR A 582 -22.37 7.97 -15.22
CA TYR A 582 -21.56 8.42 -16.35
C TYR A 582 -22.32 8.33 -17.68
#